data_83c1a7d1acfc8eeb9abe7f6473f3484a
#
_entry.id   83c1a7d1acfc8eeb9abe7f6473f3484a
#
_cell.length_a   1.000
_cell.length_b   1.000
_cell.length_c   1.000
_cell.angle_alpha   90.00
_cell.angle_beta   90.00
_cell.angle_gamma   90.00
#
_symmetry.space_group_name_H-M   'P 1'
#
loop_
_entity.id
_entity.type
_entity.pdbx_description
1 polymer ?
#
loop_
_entity_poly.entity_id
_entity_poly.type
_entity_poly.pdbx_seq_one_letter_code
_entity_poly.pdbx_strand_id
1 'polypeptide(L)'
;MTRKNNVFLLFILTTVLFTSGCWDVTEPQRMYYVNAVGVDFEDNQYKVYLQIINFADVAKSEQPSGDVAPAEVGYAEGKTVEEAIYKLYRSSDQEIFWGHMRYLLFSERAMENERSIPVIDTFIRFRETRYHIWVYSTKDPIKDVLLVTPILRNSLTSSKLSNPINTTKQESFIEPQSLRNLIIGLNEPSHEVSIPYVTIMKDWETAEEQVEETTFAGVGILTKDGFKGFIKNAAARGNQWMHNNTNRGEITFKLEGRERDYLTVDLDKLNVEVKPVVKNKDHVTFDISIHLQATLNGFKGKINADEIRGNIIKQVKKEIMETYEEGLKLDVDIYRFSEYLYRSNVKAWKKLEKEGKIPLTKDSIGEITIQVTKINPGRKTYEETIEE
;
A
#
# COMPACT_ATOMS: atom_id res chain seq x y z
N MET A 1 66.51 -32.26 -17.30
CA MET A 1 65.37 -31.41 -16.87
C MET A 1 65.25 -31.52 -15.35
N THR A 2 65.53 -30.46 -14.65
CA THR A 2 65.73 -30.50 -13.21
C THR A 2 64.41 -30.61 -12.42
N ARG A 3 64.45 -31.32 -11.31
CA ARG A 3 63.34 -31.59 -10.38
C ARG A 3 62.54 -30.32 -10.02
N LYS A 4 63.12 -29.15 -10.05
CA LYS A 4 62.51 -27.83 -9.89
C LYS A 4 61.52 -27.47 -11.01
N ASN A 5 61.79 -27.82 -12.26
CA ASN A 5 60.90 -27.52 -13.38
C ASN A 5 59.61 -28.36 -13.34
N ASN A 6 59.72 -29.61 -12.85
CA ASN A 6 58.57 -30.47 -12.71
C ASN A 6 57.64 -30.01 -11.58
N VAL A 7 58.20 -29.49 -10.46
CA VAL A 7 57.43 -28.92 -9.36
C VAL A 7 56.70 -27.64 -9.80
N PHE A 8 57.38 -26.78 -10.57
CA PHE A 8 56.81 -25.56 -11.11
C PHE A 8 55.70 -25.87 -12.14
N LEU A 9 55.91 -26.88 -12.99
CA LEU A 9 54.87 -27.32 -13.95
C LEU A 9 53.64 -27.91 -13.26
N LEU A 10 53.85 -28.70 -12.18
CA LEU A 10 52.79 -29.22 -11.34
C LEU A 10 51.99 -28.13 -10.66
N PHE A 11 52.65 -27.07 -10.15
CA PHE A 11 52.02 -25.91 -9.53
C PHE A 11 51.18 -25.12 -10.53
N ILE A 12 51.67 -24.88 -11.75
CA ILE A 12 50.91 -24.24 -12.84
C ILE A 12 49.67 -25.09 -13.19
N LEU A 13 49.85 -26.41 -13.37
CA LEU A 13 48.73 -27.31 -13.69
C LEU A 13 47.66 -27.32 -12.60
N THR A 14 48.06 -27.30 -11.34
CA THR A 14 47.13 -27.23 -10.20
C THR A 14 46.41 -25.87 -10.16
N THR A 15 47.11 -24.77 -10.43
CA THR A 15 46.50 -23.43 -10.49
C THR A 15 45.47 -23.33 -11.61
N VAL A 16 45.72 -23.91 -12.79
CA VAL A 16 44.79 -23.96 -13.93
C VAL A 16 43.52 -24.76 -13.58
N LEU A 17 43.65 -25.83 -12.79
CA LEU A 17 42.50 -26.63 -12.33
C LEU A 17 41.59 -25.85 -11.36
N PHE A 18 42.11 -24.88 -10.59
CA PHE A 18 41.34 -24.03 -9.70
C PHE A 18 40.72 -22.81 -10.37
N THR A 19 41.08 -22.49 -11.61
CA THR A 19 40.52 -21.37 -12.38
C THR A 19 39.29 -21.73 -13.21
N SER A 20 38.88 -23.00 -13.26
CA SER A 20 37.71 -23.46 -14.04
C SER A 20 36.34 -23.29 -13.32
N GLY A 21 36.22 -22.30 -12.41
CA GLY A 21 35.11 -22.20 -11.47
C GLY A 21 33.92 -21.35 -11.87
N CYS A 22 33.71 -20.94 -13.12
CA CYS A 22 32.58 -20.09 -13.50
C CYS A 22 31.76 -20.66 -14.67
N TRP A 23 31.24 -21.86 -14.53
CA TRP A 23 30.44 -22.49 -15.60
C TRP A 23 28.95 -22.15 -15.55
N ASP A 24 28.44 -21.61 -14.44
CA ASP A 24 27.01 -21.34 -14.22
C ASP A 24 26.74 -19.84 -14.03
N VAL A 25 27.14 -19.04 -15.02
CA VAL A 25 26.77 -17.60 -15.03
C VAL A 25 25.57 -17.44 -15.95
N THR A 26 24.37 -17.37 -15.35
CA THR A 26 23.19 -16.91 -16.09
C THR A 26 23.39 -15.42 -16.40
N GLU A 27 23.43 -15.08 -17.69
CA GLU A 27 23.60 -13.68 -18.11
C GLU A 27 22.35 -12.89 -17.74
N PRO A 28 22.43 -11.82 -16.93
CA PRO A 28 21.25 -11.01 -16.55
C PRO A 28 20.44 -10.49 -17.74
N GLN A 29 21.08 -10.37 -18.90
CA GLN A 29 20.46 -9.90 -20.15
C GLN A 29 19.53 -10.93 -20.79
N ARG A 30 19.61 -12.20 -20.37
CA ARG A 30 18.81 -13.31 -20.88
C ARG A 30 17.74 -13.78 -19.91
N MET A 31 17.26 -12.88 -19.05
CA MET A 31 16.18 -13.17 -18.13
C MET A 31 15.05 -12.17 -18.32
N TYR A 32 13.82 -12.64 -18.11
CA TYR A 32 12.66 -11.78 -17.93
C TYR A 32 12.43 -11.53 -16.44
N TYR A 33 12.31 -10.28 -16.06
CA TYR A 33 12.17 -9.89 -14.67
C TYR A 33 10.70 -9.63 -14.35
N VAL A 34 10.16 -10.37 -13.40
CA VAL A 34 8.80 -10.12 -12.90
C VAL A 34 8.82 -8.80 -12.12
N ASN A 35 8.04 -7.82 -12.56
CA ASN A 35 7.79 -6.58 -11.83
C ASN A 35 6.54 -6.70 -10.96
N ALA A 36 5.48 -7.32 -11.50
CA ALA A 36 4.23 -7.48 -10.77
C ALA A 36 3.53 -8.79 -11.12
N VAL A 37 2.71 -9.23 -10.18
CA VAL A 37 1.78 -10.34 -10.37
C VAL A 37 0.37 -9.85 -10.11
N GLY A 38 -0.53 -10.15 -11.02
CA GLY A 38 -1.97 -9.99 -10.81
C GLY A 38 -2.64 -11.35 -10.68
N VAL A 39 -3.61 -11.43 -9.79
CA VAL A 39 -4.40 -12.67 -9.60
C VAL A 39 -5.88 -12.35 -9.66
N ASP A 40 -6.57 -13.06 -10.53
CA ASP A 40 -8.02 -13.07 -10.63
C ASP A 40 -8.57 -14.49 -10.41
N PHE A 41 -9.87 -14.62 -10.24
CA PHE A 41 -10.53 -15.91 -10.12
C PHE A 41 -11.81 -15.91 -10.93
N GLU A 42 -11.88 -16.77 -11.92
CA GLU A 42 -12.99 -16.88 -12.86
C GLU A 42 -13.16 -18.35 -13.29
N ASP A 43 -14.37 -18.78 -13.56
CA ASP A 43 -14.69 -20.15 -14.01
C ASP A 43 -14.06 -21.25 -13.13
N ASN A 44 -14.03 -21.02 -11.82
CA ASN A 44 -13.44 -21.92 -10.82
C ASN A 44 -11.94 -22.20 -11.03
N GLN A 45 -11.22 -21.23 -11.61
CA GLN A 45 -9.77 -21.28 -11.83
C GLN A 45 -9.13 -19.95 -11.43
N TYR A 46 -7.89 -20.04 -10.97
CA TYR A 46 -7.03 -18.86 -10.82
C TYR A 46 -6.52 -18.44 -12.20
N LYS A 47 -6.66 -17.15 -12.47
CA LYS A 47 -6.06 -16.49 -13.63
C LYS A 47 -4.91 -15.62 -13.14
N VAL A 48 -3.69 -16.02 -13.46
CA VAL A 48 -2.47 -15.36 -13.01
C VAL A 48 -1.88 -14.57 -14.16
N TYR A 49 -1.58 -13.31 -13.88
CA TYR A 49 -0.95 -12.37 -14.81
C TYR A 49 0.45 -12.05 -14.33
N LEU A 50 1.44 -12.14 -15.22
CA LEU A 50 2.79 -11.69 -14.95
C LEU A 50 3.10 -10.46 -15.79
N GLN A 51 3.41 -9.36 -15.12
CA GLN A 51 4.00 -8.20 -15.77
C GLN A 51 5.51 -8.36 -15.74
N ILE A 52 6.10 -8.51 -16.93
CA ILE A 52 7.54 -8.65 -17.11
C ILE A 52 8.16 -7.37 -17.68
N ILE A 53 9.40 -7.12 -17.27
CA ILE A 53 10.22 -6.01 -17.77
C ILE A 53 11.56 -6.54 -18.23
N ASN A 54 12.13 -5.88 -19.24
CA ASN A 54 13.49 -6.15 -19.69
C ASN A 54 14.45 -5.14 -19.02
N PHE A 55 15.44 -5.64 -18.31
CA PHE A 55 16.40 -4.78 -17.61
C PHE A 55 17.30 -3.98 -18.55
N ALA A 56 17.57 -4.48 -19.74
CA ALA A 56 18.36 -3.76 -20.73
C ALA A 56 17.68 -2.44 -21.16
N ASP A 57 16.35 -2.42 -21.15
CA ASP A 57 15.58 -1.23 -21.50
C ASP A 57 15.41 -0.29 -20.31
N VAL A 58 15.36 -0.82 -19.07
CA VAL A 58 15.36 0.00 -17.85
C VAL A 58 16.70 0.73 -17.69
N ALA A 59 17.84 0.10 -18.03
CA ALA A 59 19.15 0.72 -17.95
C ALA A 59 19.38 1.81 -19.03
N LYS A 60 18.68 1.73 -20.15
CA LYS A 60 18.71 2.76 -21.21
C LYS A 60 17.84 3.99 -20.88
N SER A 61 16.98 3.94 -19.87
CA SER A 61 16.07 5.01 -19.50
C SER A 61 16.76 6.27 -18.95
N GLU A 62 18.06 6.27 -18.76
CA GLU A 62 18.86 7.50 -18.50
C GLU A 62 19.05 8.38 -19.75
N GLN A 63 18.76 7.87 -20.94
CA GLN A 63 18.65 8.67 -22.15
C GLN A 63 17.17 8.71 -22.56
N PRO A 64 16.58 9.89 -22.78
CA PRO A 64 15.20 10.02 -23.26
C PRO A 64 15.11 9.57 -24.72
N SER A 65 15.17 8.27 -24.99
CA SER A 65 14.75 7.68 -26.24
C SER A 65 13.24 7.46 -26.13
N GLY A 66 12.48 7.99 -27.08
CA GLY A 66 11.01 8.01 -27.06
C GLY A 66 10.29 6.67 -27.03
N ASP A 67 11.00 5.56 -26.94
CA ASP A 67 10.46 4.22 -26.76
C ASP A 67 10.69 3.75 -25.33
N VAL A 68 9.65 3.87 -24.51
CA VAL A 68 9.59 3.15 -23.24
C VAL A 68 9.50 1.66 -23.58
N ALA A 69 10.31 0.85 -22.93
CA ALA A 69 10.13 -0.60 -22.98
C ALA A 69 8.72 -0.93 -22.50
N PRO A 70 7.84 -1.39 -23.38
CA PRO A 70 6.49 -1.73 -22.98
C PRO A 70 6.57 -2.86 -21.97
N ALA A 71 5.75 -2.76 -20.89
CA ALA A 71 5.50 -3.92 -20.07
C ALA A 71 4.80 -4.95 -20.93
N GLU A 72 5.28 -6.18 -20.91
CA GLU A 72 4.51 -7.28 -21.41
C GLU A 72 3.77 -7.97 -20.28
N VAL A 73 2.50 -8.29 -20.53
CA VAL A 73 1.66 -9.00 -19.57
C VAL A 73 1.25 -10.34 -20.16
N GLY A 74 1.88 -11.41 -19.68
CA GLY A 74 1.46 -12.77 -19.94
C GLY A 74 0.39 -13.22 -18.93
N TYR A 75 -0.53 -14.11 -19.34
CA TYR A 75 -1.47 -14.70 -18.39
C TYR A 75 -1.72 -16.18 -18.70
N ALA A 76 -2.07 -16.92 -17.65
CA ALA A 76 -2.53 -18.30 -17.75
C ALA A 76 -3.54 -18.62 -16.66
N GLU A 77 -4.33 -19.66 -16.92
CA GLU A 77 -5.34 -20.17 -16.00
C GLU A 77 -4.92 -21.52 -15.42
N GLY A 78 -5.25 -21.75 -14.16
CA GLY A 78 -4.94 -22.99 -13.47
C GLY A 78 -5.86 -23.25 -12.30
N LYS A 79 -5.99 -24.50 -11.91
CA LYS A 79 -6.72 -24.88 -10.67
C LYS A 79 -6.00 -24.37 -9.42
N THR A 80 -4.68 -24.16 -9.54
CA THR A 80 -3.84 -23.52 -8.53
C THR A 80 -3.03 -22.42 -9.18
N VAL A 81 -2.53 -21.50 -8.34
CA VAL A 81 -1.65 -20.39 -8.77
C VAL A 81 -0.37 -20.95 -9.43
N GLU A 82 0.19 -22.00 -8.82
CA GLU A 82 1.40 -22.65 -9.31
C GLU A 82 1.18 -23.28 -10.70
N GLU A 83 0.03 -23.95 -10.92
CA GLU A 83 -0.30 -24.51 -12.23
C GLU A 83 -0.32 -23.42 -13.31
N ALA A 84 -0.94 -22.27 -13.01
CA ALA A 84 -0.96 -21.14 -13.93
C ALA A 84 0.45 -20.59 -14.19
N ILE A 85 1.28 -20.43 -13.15
CA ILE A 85 2.69 -20.00 -13.29
C ILE A 85 3.49 -20.98 -14.15
N TYR A 86 3.34 -22.29 -13.93
CA TYR A 86 4.04 -23.28 -14.77
C TYR A 86 3.61 -23.26 -16.24
N LYS A 87 2.34 -22.91 -16.52
CA LYS A 87 1.89 -22.70 -17.91
C LYS A 87 2.58 -21.48 -18.54
N LEU A 88 2.80 -20.40 -17.77
CA LEU A 88 3.55 -19.23 -18.22
C LEU A 88 5.01 -19.56 -18.48
N TYR A 89 5.66 -20.37 -17.63
CA TYR A 89 7.03 -20.82 -17.88
C TYR A 89 7.18 -21.60 -19.20
N ARG A 90 6.17 -22.40 -19.58
CA ARG A 90 6.20 -23.14 -20.86
C ARG A 90 6.05 -22.25 -22.08
N SER A 91 5.47 -21.08 -21.95
CA SER A 91 5.29 -20.11 -23.02
C SER A 91 6.42 -19.09 -23.11
N SER A 92 7.29 -19.06 -22.11
CA SER A 92 8.45 -18.16 -22.07
C SER A 92 9.64 -18.77 -22.79
N ASP A 93 10.34 -17.99 -23.59
CA ASP A 93 11.59 -18.36 -24.27
C ASP A 93 12.85 -17.97 -23.49
N GLN A 94 12.69 -17.31 -22.34
CA GLN A 94 13.76 -16.97 -21.41
C GLN A 94 13.37 -17.38 -19.98
N GLU A 95 14.39 -17.49 -19.12
CA GLU A 95 14.18 -17.71 -17.69
C GLU A 95 13.43 -16.54 -17.04
N ILE A 96 12.39 -16.84 -16.26
CA ILE A 96 11.61 -15.84 -15.53
C ILE A 96 12.20 -15.69 -14.13
N PHE A 97 12.69 -14.49 -13.81
CA PHE A 97 13.33 -14.15 -12.53
C PHE A 97 12.41 -13.34 -11.62
N TRP A 98 12.19 -13.83 -10.42
CA TRP A 98 11.23 -13.29 -9.46
C TRP A 98 11.81 -12.29 -8.46
N GLY A 99 13.12 -12.26 -8.32
CA GLY A 99 13.81 -11.46 -7.29
C GLY A 99 13.59 -9.94 -7.39
N HIS A 100 12.99 -9.46 -8.47
CA HIS A 100 12.65 -8.04 -8.69
C HIS A 100 11.16 -7.74 -8.56
N MET A 101 10.33 -8.72 -8.22
CA MET A 101 8.90 -8.52 -8.01
C MET A 101 8.66 -7.40 -6.99
N ARG A 102 7.82 -6.43 -7.36
CA ARG A 102 7.50 -5.24 -6.59
C ARG A 102 6.15 -5.32 -5.91
N TYR A 103 5.15 -5.85 -6.61
CA TYR A 103 3.81 -5.90 -6.03
C TYR A 103 2.97 -7.08 -6.50
N LEU A 104 1.98 -7.41 -5.68
CA LEU A 104 0.92 -8.37 -5.91
C LEU A 104 -0.42 -7.62 -5.97
N LEU A 105 -1.20 -7.85 -7.02
CA LEU A 105 -2.49 -7.22 -7.25
C LEU A 105 -3.59 -8.28 -7.25
N PHE A 106 -4.58 -8.12 -6.39
CA PHE A 106 -5.76 -8.98 -6.33
C PHE A 106 -6.96 -8.33 -7.00
N SER A 107 -7.69 -9.09 -7.81
CA SER A 107 -9.06 -8.75 -8.14
C SER A 107 -9.98 -8.95 -6.93
N GLU A 108 -11.16 -8.32 -6.93
CA GLU A 108 -12.18 -8.58 -5.92
C GLU A 108 -12.51 -10.08 -5.85
N ARG A 109 -12.71 -10.74 -7.00
CA ARG A 109 -13.05 -12.17 -7.10
C ARG A 109 -11.97 -13.10 -6.52
N ALA A 110 -10.71 -12.73 -6.66
CA ALA A 110 -9.59 -13.49 -6.10
C ALA A 110 -9.47 -13.36 -4.57
N MET A 111 -10.14 -12.39 -3.97
CA MET A 111 -10.15 -12.21 -2.51
C MET A 111 -11.35 -12.85 -1.83
N GLU A 112 -12.44 -13.15 -2.56
CA GLU A 112 -13.65 -13.76 -2.02
C GLU A 112 -13.42 -15.22 -1.56
N ASN A 113 -14.20 -15.65 -0.58
CA ASN A 113 -14.26 -17.05 -0.14
C ASN A 113 -12.88 -17.69 0.11
N GLU A 114 -12.02 -17.04 0.86
CA GLU A 114 -10.67 -17.52 1.22
C GLU A 114 -9.71 -17.75 0.03
N ARG A 115 -10.08 -17.41 -1.19
CA ARG A 115 -9.28 -17.67 -2.41
C ARG A 115 -7.92 -16.95 -2.40
N SER A 116 -7.80 -15.85 -1.66
CA SER A 116 -6.54 -15.13 -1.48
C SER A 116 -5.52 -15.89 -0.60
N ILE A 117 -5.98 -16.78 0.29
CA ILE A 117 -5.10 -17.46 1.24
C ILE A 117 -4.11 -18.40 0.51
N PRO A 118 -4.54 -19.28 -0.42
CA PRO A 118 -3.59 -20.06 -1.22
C PRO A 118 -2.62 -19.21 -2.03
N VAL A 119 -3.07 -18.07 -2.56
CA VAL A 119 -2.20 -17.13 -3.28
C VAL A 119 -1.11 -16.58 -2.36
N ILE A 120 -1.50 -16.08 -1.18
CA ILE A 120 -0.56 -15.56 -0.17
C ILE A 120 0.43 -16.66 0.24
N ASP A 121 -0.05 -17.88 0.50
CA ASP A 121 0.79 -19.02 0.89
C ASP A 121 1.79 -19.39 -0.21
N THR A 122 1.38 -19.36 -1.48
CA THR A 122 2.28 -19.56 -2.63
C THR A 122 3.44 -18.59 -2.59
N PHE A 123 3.18 -17.27 -2.46
CA PHE A 123 4.24 -16.26 -2.45
C PHE A 123 5.10 -16.28 -1.19
N ILE A 124 4.59 -16.77 -0.06
CA ILE A 124 5.38 -17.00 1.15
C ILE A 124 6.40 -18.14 0.96
N ARG A 125 5.98 -19.21 0.30
CA ARG A 125 6.81 -20.41 0.09
C ARG A 125 7.78 -20.29 -1.09
N PHE A 126 7.53 -19.37 -1.99
CA PHE A 126 8.38 -19.17 -3.16
C PHE A 126 9.71 -18.55 -2.74
N ARG A 127 10.81 -19.29 -2.91
CA ARG A 127 12.15 -18.90 -2.40
C ARG A 127 12.67 -17.56 -2.94
N GLU A 128 12.23 -17.18 -4.12
CA GLU A 128 12.71 -15.99 -4.83
C GLU A 128 11.91 -14.73 -4.47
N THR A 129 10.76 -14.88 -3.83
CA THR A 129 9.89 -13.76 -3.49
C THR A 129 10.35 -13.07 -2.19
N ARG A 130 10.36 -11.76 -2.20
CA ARG A 130 10.66 -10.96 -1.01
C ARG A 130 9.37 -10.62 -0.26
N TYR A 131 9.38 -10.68 1.07
CA TYR A 131 8.24 -10.30 1.91
C TYR A 131 7.91 -8.78 1.87
N HIS A 132 8.77 -7.97 1.28
CA HIS A 132 8.60 -6.52 1.16
C HIS A 132 7.87 -6.08 -0.12
N ILE A 133 7.32 -7.01 -0.90
CA ILE A 133 6.46 -6.66 -2.03
C ILE A 133 5.19 -5.98 -1.52
N TRP A 134 4.68 -5.03 -2.29
CA TRP A 134 3.43 -4.34 -2.00
C TRP A 134 2.23 -5.19 -2.37
N VAL A 135 1.12 -4.99 -1.70
CA VAL A 135 -0.12 -5.72 -1.98
C VAL A 135 -1.24 -4.73 -2.23
N TYR A 136 -1.97 -4.95 -3.30
CA TYR A 136 -3.06 -4.10 -3.76
C TYR A 136 -4.29 -4.91 -4.10
N SER A 137 -5.43 -4.24 -4.14
CA SER A 137 -6.71 -4.77 -4.61
C SER A 137 -7.31 -3.86 -5.68
N THR A 138 -8.10 -4.43 -6.59
CA THR A 138 -8.76 -3.66 -7.65
C THR A 138 -10.11 -4.27 -8.05
N LYS A 139 -10.99 -3.42 -8.63
CA LYS A 139 -12.18 -3.83 -9.37
C LYS A 139 -11.99 -3.75 -10.87
N ASP A 140 -10.97 -3.03 -11.30
CA ASP A 140 -10.65 -2.91 -12.71
C ASP A 140 -10.02 -4.22 -13.23
N PRO A 141 -10.10 -4.50 -14.53
CA PRO A 141 -9.45 -5.67 -15.09
C PRO A 141 -7.95 -5.68 -14.78
N ILE A 142 -7.47 -6.78 -14.21
CA ILE A 142 -6.06 -6.93 -13.78
C ILE A 142 -5.10 -6.56 -14.90
N LYS A 143 -5.36 -7.04 -16.13
CA LYS A 143 -4.52 -6.77 -17.29
C LYS A 143 -4.38 -5.27 -17.55
N ASP A 144 -5.49 -4.53 -17.46
CA ASP A 144 -5.50 -3.11 -17.77
C ASP A 144 -4.69 -2.34 -16.73
N VAL A 145 -4.87 -2.64 -15.43
CA VAL A 145 -4.06 -2.03 -14.36
C VAL A 145 -2.55 -2.31 -14.53
N LEU A 146 -2.19 -3.53 -14.93
CA LEU A 146 -0.79 -3.90 -15.16
C LEU A 146 -0.20 -3.25 -16.41
N LEU A 147 -1.02 -2.85 -17.39
CA LEU A 147 -0.57 -2.21 -18.63
C LEU A 147 -0.52 -0.69 -18.53
N VAL A 148 -1.04 -0.09 -17.44
CA VAL A 148 -0.95 1.36 -17.26
C VAL A 148 0.52 1.80 -17.28
N THR A 149 0.81 2.71 -18.17
CA THR A 149 2.14 3.31 -18.31
C THR A 149 2.27 4.51 -17.37
N PRO A 150 3.33 4.61 -16.55
CA PRO A 150 3.54 5.76 -15.69
C PRO A 150 3.57 7.09 -16.47
N ILE A 151 3.12 8.18 -15.83
CA ILE A 151 3.11 9.54 -16.38
C ILE A 151 4.50 9.88 -16.95
N LEU A 152 4.52 10.58 -18.08
CA LEU A 152 5.73 10.90 -18.85
C LEU A 152 6.53 9.66 -19.26
N ARG A 153 5.86 8.51 -19.36
CA ARG A 153 6.48 7.24 -19.74
C ARG A 153 7.71 6.90 -18.90
N ASN A 154 7.64 7.20 -17.59
CA ASN A 154 8.68 6.81 -16.65
C ASN A 154 8.78 5.30 -16.51
N SER A 155 9.89 4.82 -15.94
CA SER A 155 10.10 3.39 -15.70
C SER A 155 9.00 2.81 -14.79
N LEU A 156 8.49 1.63 -15.13
CA LEU A 156 7.54 0.87 -14.33
C LEU A 156 8.04 0.59 -12.91
N THR A 157 9.35 0.41 -12.74
CA THR A 157 9.98 0.21 -11.42
C THR A 157 9.87 1.44 -10.51
N SER A 158 9.63 2.62 -11.09
CA SER A 158 9.41 3.89 -10.39
C SER A 158 7.93 4.29 -10.31
N SER A 159 7.02 3.46 -10.85
CA SER A 159 5.58 3.72 -10.79
C SER A 159 5.07 3.79 -9.35
N LYS A 160 3.90 4.41 -9.17
CA LYS A 160 3.21 4.51 -7.87
C LYS A 160 3.01 3.12 -7.22
N LEU A 161 2.69 2.08 -8.00
CA LEU A 161 2.49 0.74 -7.48
C LEU A 161 3.80 0.03 -7.13
N SER A 162 4.87 0.26 -7.91
CA SER A 162 6.18 -0.33 -7.64
C SER A 162 6.92 0.36 -6.49
N ASN A 163 6.69 1.66 -6.27
CA ASN A 163 7.32 2.46 -5.21
C ASN A 163 6.35 3.49 -4.61
N PRO A 164 5.36 3.06 -3.83
CA PRO A 164 4.31 3.94 -3.30
C PRO A 164 4.83 4.96 -2.28
N ILE A 165 5.97 4.70 -1.61
CA ILE A 165 6.51 5.57 -0.55
C ILE A 165 6.81 6.97 -1.07
N ASN A 166 7.21 7.12 -2.34
CA ASN A 166 7.49 8.44 -2.90
C ASN A 166 6.23 9.32 -2.99
N THR A 167 5.09 8.73 -3.33
CA THR A 167 3.81 9.45 -3.44
C THR A 167 3.17 9.70 -2.08
N THR A 168 3.33 8.79 -1.13
CA THR A 168 2.79 8.95 0.24
C THR A 168 3.45 10.09 1.02
N LYS A 169 4.62 10.58 0.58
CA LYS A 169 5.22 11.81 1.13
C LYS A 169 4.48 13.09 0.71
N GLN A 170 3.81 13.05 -0.43
CA GLN A 170 3.02 14.19 -0.92
C GLN A 170 1.59 14.16 -0.39
N GLU A 171 1.01 12.97 -0.34
CA GLU A 171 -0.32 12.71 0.19
C GLU A 171 -0.36 11.31 0.79
N SER A 172 -0.75 11.21 2.06
CA SER A 172 -0.79 9.96 2.82
C SER A 172 -2.22 9.41 2.96
N PHE A 173 -3.06 9.59 1.94
CA PHE A 173 -4.46 9.18 1.97
C PHE A 173 -4.66 7.70 2.35
N ILE A 174 -3.89 6.80 1.72
CA ILE A 174 -3.92 5.36 2.00
C ILE A 174 -2.51 4.87 2.30
N GLU A 175 -2.35 4.15 3.41
CA GLU A 175 -1.07 3.56 3.79
C GLU A 175 -0.74 2.36 2.88
N PRO A 176 0.47 2.32 2.28
CA PRO A 176 0.91 1.17 1.50
C PRO A 176 1.01 -0.09 2.36
N GLN A 177 0.50 -1.21 1.85
CA GLN A 177 0.50 -2.49 2.54
C GLN A 177 1.52 -3.44 1.91
N SER A 178 2.46 -3.96 2.71
CA SER A 178 3.38 -4.99 2.26
C SER A 178 2.83 -6.40 2.52
N LEU A 179 3.31 -7.40 1.76
CA LEU A 179 2.97 -8.80 2.00
C LEU A 179 3.31 -9.23 3.44
N ARG A 180 4.45 -8.75 3.97
CA ARG A 180 4.83 -9.01 5.36
C ARG A 180 3.78 -8.49 6.34
N ASN A 181 3.35 -7.24 6.19
CA ASN A 181 2.38 -6.63 7.09
C ASN A 181 0.99 -7.27 6.93
N LEU A 182 0.62 -7.66 5.70
CA LEU A 182 -0.60 -8.42 5.44
C LEU A 182 -0.61 -9.74 6.23
N ILE A 183 0.48 -10.51 6.17
CA ILE A 183 0.60 -11.79 6.90
C ILE A 183 0.52 -11.56 8.41
N ILE A 184 1.25 -10.56 8.93
CA ILE A 184 1.22 -10.22 10.36
C ILE A 184 -0.22 -9.87 10.76
N GLY A 185 -0.86 -8.96 10.02
CA GLY A 185 -2.19 -8.49 10.35
C GLY A 185 -3.26 -9.57 10.31
N LEU A 186 -3.19 -10.51 9.37
CA LEU A 186 -4.10 -11.66 9.34
C LEU A 186 -3.88 -12.63 10.52
N ASN A 187 -2.68 -12.66 11.12
CA ASN A 187 -2.37 -13.55 12.24
C ASN A 187 -2.51 -12.88 13.62
N GLU A 188 -2.52 -11.55 13.68
CA GLU A 188 -2.76 -10.82 14.93
C GLU A 188 -4.26 -10.64 15.23
N PRO A 189 -4.64 -10.30 16.47
CA PRO A 189 -6.02 -10.00 16.83
C PRO A 189 -6.68 -8.99 15.92
N SER A 190 -7.97 -9.17 15.69
CA SER A 190 -8.81 -8.64 14.64
C SER A 190 -8.78 -9.52 13.37
N HIS A 191 -7.63 -10.11 13.00
CA HIS A 191 -7.48 -10.95 11.81
C HIS A 191 -7.96 -10.29 10.50
N GLU A 192 -7.94 -8.96 10.47
CA GLU A 192 -8.44 -8.10 9.40
C GLU A 192 -7.33 -7.16 8.94
N VAL A 193 -7.22 -6.96 7.64
CA VAL A 193 -6.18 -6.11 7.05
C VAL A 193 -6.77 -5.26 5.94
N SER A 194 -6.45 -3.97 6.00
CA SER A 194 -6.74 -3.02 4.92
C SER A 194 -5.69 -3.14 3.83
N ILE A 195 -6.12 -3.47 2.60
CA ILE A 195 -5.27 -3.51 1.41
C ILE A 195 -5.63 -2.30 0.54
N PRO A 196 -4.68 -1.48 0.09
CA PRO A 196 -4.97 -0.34 -0.78
C PRO A 196 -5.78 -0.76 -2.01
N TYR A 197 -6.89 -0.06 -2.25
CA TYR A 197 -7.71 -0.20 -3.44
C TYR A 197 -7.20 0.71 -4.53
N VAL A 198 -6.83 0.12 -5.66
CA VAL A 198 -6.30 0.79 -6.85
C VAL A 198 -7.36 0.83 -7.92
N THR A 199 -7.48 1.95 -8.62
CA THR A 199 -8.31 2.11 -9.80
C THR A 199 -7.59 2.93 -10.87
N ILE A 200 -8.03 2.79 -12.12
CA ILE A 200 -7.54 3.56 -13.24
C ILE A 200 -8.32 4.88 -13.33
N MET A 201 -7.60 5.98 -13.47
CA MET A 201 -8.16 7.32 -13.67
C MET A 201 -7.60 7.93 -14.95
N LYS A 202 -8.26 9.00 -15.45
CA LYS A 202 -7.88 9.75 -16.66
C LYS A 202 -7.82 11.25 -16.37
N ASP A 203 -7.12 11.60 -15.28
CA ASP A 203 -7.02 12.99 -14.81
C ASP A 203 -5.90 13.77 -15.49
N TRP A 204 -5.08 13.10 -16.31
CA TRP A 204 -3.97 13.68 -17.04
C TRP A 204 -4.23 13.59 -18.54
N GLU A 205 -3.74 14.57 -19.29
CA GLU A 205 -3.80 14.57 -20.75
C GLU A 205 -2.49 15.05 -21.36
N THR A 206 -2.19 14.53 -22.55
CA THR A 206 -1.16 15.06 -23.43
C THR A 206 -1.82 15.98 -24.48
N ALA A 207 -1.03 16.53 -25.40
CA ALA A 207 -1.59 17.28 -26.52
C ALA A 207 -2.45 16.41 -27.47
N GLU A 208 -2.32 15.09 -27.39
CA GLU A 208 -2.93 14.14 -28.32
C GLU A 208 -4.05 13.32 -27.69
N GLU A 209 -3.90 12.92 -26.39
CA GLU A 209 -4.81 11.97 -25.74
C GLU A 209 -4.86 12.12 -24.22
N GLN A 210 -5.92 11.58 -23.62
CA GLN A 210 -5.98 11.38 -22.17
C GLN A 210 -5.07 10.24 -21.76
N VAL A 211 -4.38 10.42 -20.63
CA VAL A 211 -3.43 9.45 -20.07
C VAL A 211 -4.10 8.70 -18.94
N GLU A 212 -4.10 7.37 -19.05
CA GLU A 212 -4.52 6.48 -17.96
C GLU A 212 -3.44 6.43 -16.89
N GLU A 213 -3.86 6.50 -15.63
CA GLU A 213 -2.97 6.37 -14.49
C GLU A 213 -3.62 5.55 -13.37
N THR A 214 -2.80 4.98 -12.50
CA THR A 214 -3.30 4.28 -11.31
C THR A 214 -3.36 5.22 -10.12
N THR A 215 -4.47 5.17 -9.37
CA THR A 215 -4.63 5.95 -8.13
C THR A 215 -5.13 5.07 -6.98
N PHE A 216 -4.81 5.49 -5.75
CA PHE A 216 -5.38 4.87 -4.55
C PHE A 216 -6.72 5.52 -4.25
N ALA A 217 -7.79 4.74 -4.32
CA ALA A 217 -9.16 5.23 -4.15
C ALA A 217 -9.85 4.71 -2.87
N GLY A 218 -9.11 4.07 -1.97
CA GLY A 218 -9.63 3.52 -0.73
C GLY A 218 -8.91 2.26 -0.30
N VAL A 219 -9.60 1.43 0.47
CA VAL A 219 -9.09 0.15 0.97
C VAL A 219 -10.07 -0.98 0.72
N GLY A 220 -9.55 -2.17 0.41
CA GLY A 220 -10.27 -3.43 0.47
C GLY A 220 -9.93 -4.15 1.76
N ILE A 221 -10.91 -4.72 2.43
CA ILE A 221 -10.71 -5.39 3.72
C ILE A 221 -10.64 -6.90 3.52
N LEU A 222 -9.49 -7.47 3.83
CA LEU A 222 -9.24 -8.91 3.78
C LEU A 222 -9.19 -9.47 5.19
N THR A 223 -9.83 -10.64 5.39
CA THR A 223 -9.79 -11.44 6.60
C THR A 223 -9.30 -12.85 6.28
N LYS A 224 -9.12 -13.68 7.30
CA LYS A 224 -8.85 -15.10 7.09
C LYS A 224 -9.98 -15.83 6.35
N ASP A 225 -11.22 -15.39 6.56
CA ASP A 225 -12.42 -16.00 5.97
C ASP A 225 -12.74 -15.44 4.58
N GLY A 226 -11.93 -14.50 4.09
CA GLY A 226 -12.07 -13.88 2.77
C GLY A 226 -12.30 -12.38 2.82
N PHE A 227 -12.79 -11.85 1.73
CA PHE A 227 -12.98 -10.43 1.49
C PHE A 227 -14.29 -9.91 2.10
N LYS A 228 -14.24 -8.78 2.79
CA LYS A 228 -15.42 -8.16 3.43
C LYS A 228 -16.03 -7.02 2.60
N GLY A 229 -15.25 -6.34 1.80
CA GLY A 229 -15.73 -5.22 0.99
C GLY A 229 -14.69 -4.11 0.82
N PHE A 230 -15.10 -3.06 0.11
CA PHE A 230 -14.30 -1.87 -0.09
C PHE A 230 -14.87 -0.68 0.68
N ILE A 231 -13.99 0.12 1.29
CA ILE A 231 -14.28 1.47 1.78
C ILE A 231 -13.53 2.44 0.86
N LYS A 232 -14.27 3.36 0.22
CA LYS A 232 -13.73 4.14 -0.91
C LYS A 232 -13.88 5.64 -0.73
N ASN A 233 -13.03 6.38 -1.42
CA ASN A 233 -13.10 7.83 -1.55
C ASN A 233 -13.24 8.54 -0.20
N ALA A 234 -14.17 9.46 -0.05
CA ALA A 234 -14.39 10.22 1.17
C ALA A 234 -14.60 9.33 2.41
N ALA A 235 -15.26 8.18 2.25
CA ALA A 235 -15.48 7.24 3.36
C ALA A 235 -14.21 6.56 3.88
N ALA A 236 -13.12 6.54 3.12
CA ALA A 236 -11.84 5.97 3.54
C ALA A 236 -10.90 7.00 4.19
N ARG A 237 -11.25 8.30 4.18
CA ARG A 237 -10.36 9.38 4.61
C ARG A 237 -9.95 9.30 6.07
N GLY A 238 -10.80 8.74 6.94
CA GLY A 238 -10.47 8.58 8.36
C GLY A 238 -9.26 7.69 8.62
N ASN A 239 -8.91 6.80 7.69
CA ASN A 239 -7.74 5.93 7.86
C ASN A 239 -6.44 6.73 8.01
N GLN A 240 -6.26 7.80 7.24
CA GLN A 240 -5.05 8.62 7.30
C GLN A 240 -4.82 9.26 8.67
N TRP A 241 -5.87 9.49 9.46
CA TRP A 241 -5.80 10.11 10.78
C TRP A 241 -5.52 9.11 11.91
N MET A 242 -5.54 7.82 11.62
CA MET A 242 -5.35 6.76 12.60
C MET A 242 -3.98 6.08 12.52
N HIS A 243 -3.06 6.59 11.70
CA HIS A 243 -1.72 6.04 11.51
C HIS A 243 -0.62 7.07 11.80
N ASN A 244 0.41 6.65 12.56
CA ASN A 244 1.60 7.48 12.82
C ASN A 244 2.51 7.63 11.59
N ASN A 245 2.27 6.88 10.51
CA ASN A 245 3.01 6.95 9.27
C ASN A 245 2.48 8.00 8.29
N THR A 246 1.41 8.70 8.64
CA THR A 246 0.86 9.80 7.84
C THR A 246 1.83 10.97 7.83
N ASN A 247 2.44 11.21 6.69
CA ASN A 247 3.38 12.33 6.51
C ASN A 247 2.65 13.62 6.21
N ARG A 248 1.59 13.55 5.41
CA ARG A 248 0.80 14.70 4.98
C ARG A 248 -0.61 14.26 4.61
N GLY A 249 -1.59 14.81 5.30
CA GLY A 249 -2.99 14.74 4.94
C GLY A 249 -3.51 16.14 4.63
N GLU A 250 -4.63 16.24 3.92
CA GLU A 250 -5.27 17.52 3.64
C GLU A 250 -6.73 17.52 4.10
N ILE A 251 -7.21 18.67 4.54
CA ILE A 251 -8.62 18.91 4.76
C ILE A 251 -9.03 20.23 4.14
N THR A 252 -10.25 20.28 3.62
CA THR A 252 -10.85 21.50 3.10
C THR A 252 -12.16 21.76 3.82
N PHE A 253 -12.34 22.98 4.33
CA PHE A 253 -13.57 23.40 4.99
C PHE A 253 -13.96 24.82 4.59
N LYS A 254 -15.23 25.14 4.78
CA LYS A 254 -15.76 26.49 4.53
C LYS A 254 -15.56 27.37 5.76
N LEU A 255 -15.10 28.59 5.56
CA LEU A 255 -14.98 29.61 6.62
C LEU A 255 -16.36 30.19 6.98
N GLU A 256 -16.60 30.43 8.27
CA GLU A 256 -17.85 31.00 8.72
C GLU A 256 -18.02 32.46 8.27
N GLY A 257 -19.25 32.82 7.93
CA GLY A 257 -19.58 34.19 7.48
C GLY A 257 -19.11 34.58 6.10
N ARG A 258 -18.51 33.65 5.33
CA ARG A 258 -18.02 33.88 3.97
C ARG A 258 -18.65 32.90 2.98
N GLU A 259 -19.45 33.38 2.04
CA GLU A 259 -20.26 32.50 1.17
C GLU A 259 -19.43 31.60 0.25
N ARG A 260 -18.21 31.99 -0.14
CA ARG A 260 -17.38 31.29 -1.15
C ARG A 260 -15.95 31.00 -0.71
N ASP A 261 -15.58 31.30 0.53
CA ASP A 261 -14.19 31.12 0.98
C ASP A 261 -14.01 29.75 1.61
N TYR A 262 -13.37 28.87 0.85
CA TYR A 262 -12.87 27.59 1.34
C TYR A 262 -11.39 27.73 1.70
N LEU A 263 -11.01 27.07 2.78
CA LEU A 263 -9.62 26.94 3.21
C LEU A 263 -9.20 25.49 3.14
N THR A 264 -8.10 25.23 2.42
CA THR A 264 -7.41 23.95 2.45
C THR A 264 -6.21 24.04 3.38
N VAL A 265 -6.08 23.05 4.26
CA VAL A 265 -5.04 22.98 5.28
C VAL A 265 -4.33 21.65 5.15
N ASP A 266 -3.00 21.69 5.05
CA ASP A 266 -2.17 20.51 5.18
C ASP A 266 -1.99 20.15 6.65
N LEU A 267 -2.17 18.88 6.98
CA LEU A 267 -1.95 18.34 8.32
C LEU A 267 -0.76 17.39 8.28
N ASP A 268 0.19 17.61 9.16
CA ASP A 268 1.43 16.84 9.24
C ASP A 268 1.82 16.51 10.68
N LYS A 269 2.90 15.72 10.84
CA LYS A 269 3.45 15.33 12.15
C LYS A 269 2.41 14.73 13.08
N LEU A 270 1.59 13.83 12.53
CA LEU A 270 0.60 13.12 13.29
C LEU A 270 1.26 12.22 14.33
N ASN A 271 0.74 12.30 15.56
CA ASN A 271 1.00 11.34 16.61
C ASN A 271 -0.34 10.87 17.18
N VAL A 272 -0.61 9.59 16.96
CA VAL A 272 -1.89 8.94 17.28
C VAL A 272 -1.68 7.96 18.42
N GLU A 273 -2.45 8.08 19.48
CA GLU A 273 -2.50 7.14 20.59
C GLU A 273 -3.94 6.64 20.76
N VAL A 274 -4.09 5.32 20.78
CA VAL A 274 -5.37 4.66 21.06
C VAL A 274 -5.28 3.93 22.40
N LYS A 275 -6.16 4.31 23.34
CA LYS A 275 -6.16 3.78 24.69
C LYS A 275 -7.44 3.02 24.98
N PRO A 276 -7.39 1.70 25.16
CA PRO A 276 -8.54 0.91 25.58
C PRO A 276 -8.94 1.25 27.03
N VAL A 277 -10.23 1.52 27.25
CA VAL A 277 -10.82 1.80 28.57
C VAL A 277 -11.85 0.74 28.90
N VAL A 278 -11.48 -0.18 29.77
CA VAL A 278 -12.38 -1.26 30.24
C VAL A 278 -13.31 -0.70 31.29
N LYS A 279 -14.57 -0.44 30.94
CA LYS A 279 -15.56 0.16 31.85
C LYS A 279 -16.18 -0.87 32.80
N ASN A 280 -16.45 -2.09 32.30
CA ASN A 280 -17.03 -3.20 33.04
C ASN A 280 -16.49 -4.54 32.50
N LYS A 281 -16.92 -5.66 33.11
CA LYS A 281 -16.49 -7.00 32.68
C LYS A 281 -16.79 -7.32 31.21
N ASP A 282 -17.76 -6.60 30.60
CA ASP A 282 -18.33 -6.90 29.29
C ASP A 282 -18.31 -5.70 28.32
N HIS A 283 -17.68 -4.58 28.71
CA HIS A 283 -17.67 -3.39 27.84
C HIS A 283 -16.31 -2.68 27.86
N VAL A 284 -15.78 -2.42 26.67
CA VAL A 284 -14.56 -1.66 26.44
C VAL A 284 -14.85 -0.53 25.45
N THR A 285 -14.30 0.65 25.72
CA THR A 285 -14.27 1.77 24.77
C THR A 285 -12.82 2.12 24.45
N PHE A 286 -12.61 2.82 23.35
CA PHE A 286 -11.30 3.22 22.88
C PHE A 286 -11.23 4.73 22.79
N ASP A 287 -10.41 5.33 23.66
CA ASP A 287 -10.14 6.76 23.62
C ASP A 287 -8.99 7.01 22.63
N ILE A 288 -9.19 8.00 21.76
CA ILE A 288 -8.27 8.33 20.66
C ILE A 288 -7.71 9.73 20.94
N SER A 289 -6.40 9.85 21.00
CA SER A 289 -5.70 11.13 21.13
C SER A 289 -4.83 11.36 19.90
N ILE A 290 -5.04 12.49 19.22
CA ILE A 290 -4.32 12.87 18.01
C ILE A 290 -3.66 14.21 18.21
N HIS A 291 -2.35 14.26 18.03
CA HIS A 291 -1.58 15.50 18.00
C HIS A 291 -1.10 15.72 16.58
N LEU A 292 -1.28 16.93 16.05
CA LEU A 292 -0.90 17.27 14.68
C LEU A 292 -0.46 18.72 14.55
N GLN A 293 0.20 19.02 13.43
CA GLN A 293 0.49 20.39 13.02
C GLN A 293 -0.30 20.71 11.75
N ALA A 294 -0.61 21.98 11.56
CA ALA A 294 -1.36 22.47 10.42
C ALA A 294 -0.54 23.53 9.66
N THR A 295 -0.60 23.48 8.34
CA THR A 295 -0.02 24.50 7.46
C THR A 295 -1.11 25.00 6.51
N LEU A 296 -1.32 26.32 6.49
CA LEU A 296 -2.35 26.94 5.67
C LEU A 296 -1.88 27.07 4.23
N ASN A 297 -2.76 26.70 3.29
CA ASN A 297 -2.54 26.83 1.88
C ASN A 297 -3.49 27.88 1.30
N GLY A 298 -2.95 28.94 0.72
CA GLY A 298 -3.63 29.93 -0.12
C GLY A 298 -4.97 30.44 0.39
N PHE A 299 -4.98 31.52 1.16
CA PHE A 299 -6.20 32.20 1.56
C PHE A 299 -6.05 33.71 1.45
N LYS A 300 -7.18 34.42 1.48
CA LYS A 300 -7.24 35.88 1.40
C LYS A 300 -7.81 36.48 2.67
N GLY A 301 -7.13 37.47 3.22
CA GLY A 301 -7.56 38.21 4.40
C GLY A 301 -7.03 37.58 5.70
N LYS A 302 -7.54 38.03 6.83
CA LYS A 302 -7.19 37.57 8.17
C LYS A 302 -8.14 36.49 8.65
N ILE A 303 -7.62 35.46 9.31
CA ILE A 303 -8.38 34.33 9.86
C ILE A 303 -7.97 34.13 11.31
N ASN A 304 -8.97 33.91 12.17
CA ASN A 304 -8.76 33.58 13.56
C ASN A 304 -8.21 32.17 13.75
N ALA A 305 -7.17 32.03 14.58
CA ALA A 305 -6.52 30.76 14.83
C ALA A 305 -7.47 29.71 15.48
N ASP A 306 -8.37 30.15 16.35
CA ASP A 306 -9.32 29.27 17.02
C ASP A 306 -10.40 28.76 16.05
N GLU A 307 -10.83 29.57 15.10
CA GLU A 307 -11.72 29.15 14.01
C GLU A 307 -11.07 28.02 13.19
N ILE A 308 -9.77 28.19 12.84
CA ILE A 308 -9.02 27.16 12.12
C ILE A 308 -8.94 25.88 12.94
N ARG A 309 -8.53 25.97 14.23
CA ARG A 309 -8.45 24.81 15.13
C ARG A 309 -9.77 24.08 15.24
N GLY A 310 -10.85 24.83 15.46
CA GLY A 310 -12.20 24.27 15.58
C GLY A 310 -12.64 23.50 14.33
N ASN A 311 -12.40 24.06 13.15
CA ASN A 311 -12.74 23.42 11.88
C ASN A 311 -11.88 22.18 11.61
N ILE A 312 -10.57 22.21 11.90
CA ILE A 312 -9.68 21.04 11.79
C ILE A 312 -10.21 19.91 12.68
N ILE A 313 -10.45 20.20 13.98
CA ILE A 313 -10.94 19.20 14.94
C ILE A 313 -12.25 18.59 14.46
N LYS A 314 -13.19 19.43 14.04
CA LYS A 314 -14.51 18.99 13.55
C LYS A 314 -14.38 18.08 12.32
N GLN A 315 -13.56 18.47 11.32
CA GLN A 315 -13.43 17.73 10.08
C GLN A 315 -12.70 16.41 10.29
N VAL A 316 -11.56 16.39 11.00
CA VAL A 316 -10.80 15.16 11.28
C VAL A 316 -11.66 14.18 12.07
N LYS A 317 -12.37 14.65 13.12
CA LYS A 317 -13.29 13.81 13.90
C LYS A 317 -14.40 13.23 13.03
N LYS A 318 -14.97 14.03 12.14
CA LYS A 318 -16.00 13.59 11.20
C LYS A 318 -15.49 12.48 10.30
N GLU A 319 -14.32 12.66 9.66
CA GLU A 319 -13.74 11.66 8.76
C GLU A 319 -13.41 10.35 9.48
N ILE A 320 -12.89 10.41 10.72
CA ILE A 320 -12.65 9.21 11.55
C ILE A 320 -13.96 8.47 11.80
N MET A 321 -15.01 9.18 12.21
CA MET A 321 -16.29 8.54 12.50
C MET A 321 -16.97 7.97 11.27
N GLU A 322 -16.92 8.66 10.12
CA GLU A 322 -17.46 8.17 8.84
C GLU A 322 -16.77 6.88 8.40
N THR A 323 -15.44 6.81 8.46
CA THR A 323 -14.70 5.59 8.13
C THR A 323 -15.00 4.46 9.11
N TYR A 324 -15.11 4.76 10.39
CA TYR A 324 -15.49 3.80 11.42
C TYR A 324 -16.88 3.20 11.18
N GLU A 325 -17.87 4.05 10.87
CA GLU A 325 -19.23 3.60 10.58
C GLU A 325 -19.30 2.72 9.32
N GLU A 326 -18.50 3.03 8.29
CA GLU A 326 -18.39 2.14 7.12
C GLU A 326 -17.76 0.79 7.49
N GLY A 327 -16.75 0.79 8.36
CA GLY A 327 -16.19 -0.45 8.92
C GLY A 327 -17.25 -1.29 9.65
N LEU A 328 -18.05 -0.66 10.49
CA LEU A 328 -19.15 -1.36 11.20
C LEU A 328 -20.19 -1.97 10.27
N LYS A 329 -20.52 -1.32 9.13
CA LYS A 329 -21.44 -1.88 8.14
C LYS A 329 -20.90 -3.16 7.50
N LEU A 330 -19.60 -3.30 7.39
CA LEU A 330 -18.92 -4.48 6.87
C LEU A 330 -18.59 -5.51 7.96
N ASP A 331 -18.95 -5.24 9.21
CA ASP A 331 -18.57 -6.01 10.39
C ASP A 331 -17.04 -6.17 10.49
N VAL A 332 -16.29 -5.07 10.34
CA VAL A 332 -14.84 -5.04 10.43
C VAL A 332 -14.32 -4.05 11.48
N ASP A 333 -13.22 -4.41 12.11
CA ASP A 333 -12.44 -3.57 13.03
C ASP A 333 -11.41 -2.75 12.23
N ILE A 334 -11.91 -1.74 11.48
CA ILE A 334 -11.11 -0.96 10.52
C ILE A 334 -9.88 -0.31 11.16
N TYR A 335 -9.96 0.04 12.45
CA TYR A 335 -8.88 0.68 13.21
C TYR A 335 -8.08 -0.28 14.09
N ARG A 336 -8.35 -1.60 13.97
CA ARG A 336 -7.66 -2.65 14.71
C ARG A 336 -7.71 -2.45 16.25
N PHE A 337 -8.84 -2.01 16.77
CA PHE A 337 -9.05 -1.81 18.20
C PHE A 337 -8.84 -3.09 19.03
N SER A 338 -9.17 -4.23 18.44
CA SER A 338 -8.90 -5.56 19.03
C SER A 338 -7.42 -5.76 19.35
N GLU A 339 -6.54 -5.33 18.46
CA GLU A 339 -5.09 -5.41 18.65
C GLU A 339 -4.61 -4.49 19.78
N TYR A 340 -5.13 -3.25 19.85
CA TYR A 340 -4.79 -2.34 20.95
C TYR A 340 -5.19 -2.92 22.31
N LEU A 341 -6.39 -3.51 22.43
CA LEU A 341 -6.81 -4.16 23.66
C LEU A 341 -5.95 -5.37 23.97
N TYR A 342 -5.66 -6.22 22.99
CA TYR A 342 -4.81 -7.40 23.17
C TYR A 342 -3.42 -6.99 23.71
N ARG A 343 -2.78 -5.98 23.10
CA ARG A 343 -1.44 -5.52 23.48
C ARG A 343 -1.40 -4.87 24.86
N SER A 344 -2.48 -4.18 25.26
CA SER A 344 -2.53 -3.49 26.56
C SER A 344 -3.08 -4.34 27.68
N ASN A 345 -4.07 -5.22 27.42
CA ASN A 345 -4.76 -6.01 28.43
C ASN A 345 -5.27 -7.35 27.89
N VAL A 346 -4.37 -8.31 27.75
CA VAL A 346 -4.68 -9.68 27.27
C VAL A 346 -5.80 -10.36 28.07
N LYS A 347 -5.89 -10.10 29.39
CA LYS A 347 -6.93 -10.72 30.24
C LYS A 347 -8.32 -10.19 29.90
N ALA A 348 -8.44 -8.88 29.67
CA ALA A 348 -9.69 -8.27 29.24
C ALA A 348 -10.03 -8.74 27.81
N TRP A 349 -9.06 -8.74 26.92
CA TRP A 349 -9.26 -9.18 25.54
C TRP A 349 -9.81 -10.61 25.46
N LYS A 350 -9.19 -11.59 26.15
CA LYS A 350 -9.65 -12.99 26.21
C LYS A 350 -11.08 -13.17 26.74
N LYS A 351 -11.63 -12.20 27.46
CA LYS A 351 -13.00 -12.27 27.97
C LYS A 351 -14.01 -11.67 27.00
N LEU A 352 -13.58 -10.69 26.21
CA LEU A 352 -14.44 -9.90 25.34
C LEU A 352 -14.39 -10.35 23.89
N GLU A 353 -13.31 -11.04 23.50
CA GLU A 353 -13.12 -11.48 22.12
C GLU A 353 -14.15 -12.52 21.69
N LYS A 354 -14.55 -12.44 20.43
CA LYS A 354 -15.33 -13.43 19.71
C LYS A 354 -14.66 -13.65 18.36
N GLU A 355 -14.26 -14.87 18.06
CA GLU A 355 -13.60 -15.23 16.80
C GLU A 355 -12.33 -14.39 16.52
N GLY A 356 -11.59 -14.03 17.59
CA GLY A 356 -10.34 -13.28 17.49
C GLY A 356 -10.48 -11.77 17.35
N LYS A 357 -11.70 -11.21 17.43
CA LYS A 357 -11.95 -9.77 17.46
C LYS A 357 -12.89 -9.34 18.58
N ILE A 358 -12.86 -8.07 18.94
CA ILE A 358 -13.81 -7.48 19.87
C ILE A 358 -15.06 -7.06 19.10
N PRO A 359 -16.27 -7.47 19.54
CA PRO A 359 -17.50 -6.93 18.95
C PRO A 359 -17.57 -5.42 19.12
N LEU A 360 -17.56 -4.69 18.00
CA LEU A 360 -17.58 -3.23 17.99
C LEU A 360 -18.98 -2.71 17.70
N THR A 361 -19.29 -1.56 18.29
CA THR A 361 -20.52 -0.81 18.10
C THR A 361 -20.22 0.67 17.89
N LYS A 362 -21.22 1.47 17.58
CA LYS A 362 -21.03 2.94 17.47
C LYS A 362 -20.47 3.57 18.77
N ASP A 363 -20.79 2.98 19.92
CA ASP A 363 -20.35 3.45 21.24
C ASP A 363 -18.98 2.88 21.67
N SER A 364 -18.32 2.10 20.83
CA SER A 364 -16.98 1.56 21.12
C SER A 364 -15.88 2.60 21.03
N ILE A 365 -16.05 3.66 20.25
CA ILE A 365 -15.20 4.85 20.34
C ILE A 365 -15.67 5.66 21.55
N GLY A 366 -14.75 5.89 22.50
CA GLY A 366 -14.98 6.73 23.66
C GLY A 366 -14.77 8.21 23.31
N GLU A 367 -13.74 8.82 23.87
CA GLU A 367 -13.39 10.22 23.58
C GLU A 367 -12.42 10.30 22.39
N ILE A 368 -12.65 11.24 21.47
CA ILE A 368 -11.69 11.63 20.45
C ILE A 368 -11.17 13.02 20.79
N THR A 369 -9.93 13.09 21.23
CA THR A 369 -9.23 14.35 21.55
C THR A 369 -8.25 14.65 20.41
N ILE A 370 -8.40 15.82 19.77
CA ILE A 370 -7.52 16.28 18.71
C ILE A 370 -6.88 17.59 19.12
N GLN A 371 -5.56 17.64 19.12
CA GLN A 371 -4.79 18.82 19.49
C GLN A 371 -3.97 19.31 18.31
N VAL A 372 -4.31 20.50 17.81
CA VAL A 372 -3.52 21.21 16.81
C VAL A 372 -2.40 21.95 17.54
N THR A 373 -1.21 21.36 17.57
CA THR A 373 -0.07 21.86 18.36
C THR A 373 0.56 23.10 17.77
N LYS A 374 0.45 23.27 16.45
CA LYS A 374 0.97 24.43 15.74
C LYS A 374 0.17 24.71 14.48
N ILE A 375 -0.06 25.99 14.19
CA ILE A 375 -0.58 26.46 12.90
C ILE A 375 0.50 27.29 12.24
N ASN A 376 0.92 26.88 11.04
CA ASN A 376 1.89 27.59 10.24
C ASN A 376 1.13 28.38 9.15
N PRO A 377 1.37 29.68 8.99
CA PRO A 377 0.71 30.48 7.95
C PRO A 377 1.25 30.24 6.53
N GLY A 378 2.11 29.25 6.36
CA GLY A 378 2.80 28.99 5.10
C GLY A 378 4.04 29.88 4.94
N ARG A 379 4.37 30.23 3.69
CA ARG A 379 5.44 31.19 3.40
C ARG A 379 5.02 32.58 3.86
N LYS A 380 5.97 33.38 4.35
CA LYS A 380 5.71 34.77 4.76
C LYS A 380 4.98 35.52 3.65
N THR A 381 3.81 36.05 3.99
CA THR A 381 3.06 37.01 3.20
C THR A 381 3.45 38.43 3.64
N TYR A 382 3.14 39.44 2.83
CA TYR A 382 3.43 40.85 3.18
C TYR A 382 2.58 41.39 4.33
N GLU A 383 1.52 40.67 4.73
CA GLU A 383 0.62 41.05 5.81
C GLU A 383 0.48 39.90 6.82
N GLU A 384 0.27 40.23 8.10
CA GLU A 384 -0.11 39.26 9.11
C GLU A 384 -1.46 38.65 8.78
N THR A 385 -1.51 37.34 8.70
CA THR A 385 -2.66 36.62 8.16
C THR A 385 -3.39 35.78 9.22
N ILE A 386 -2.78 35.57 10.39
CA ILE A 386 -3.39 34.87 11.51
C ILE A 386 -3.54 35.86 12.69
N GLU A 387 -4.73 35.97 13.19
CA GLU A 387 -5.02 36.66 14.45
C GLU A 387 -5.00 35.62 15.57
N GLU A 388 -4.27 35.93 16.67
CA GLU A 388 -4.21 35.11 17.88
C GLU A 388 -5.52 35.21 18.70
#